data_1a4305f1c71d59d8720eb6084210e59a
#
_entry.id   1a4305f1c71d59d8720eb6084210e59a
#
_cell.length_a   1.000
_cell.length_b   1.000
_cell.length_c   1.000
_cell.angle_alpha   90.00
_cell.angle_beta   90.00
_cell.angle_gamma   90.00
#
_symmetry.space_group_name_H-M   'P 1'
#
loop_
_entity.id
_entity.type
_entity.pdbx_description
1 polymer ?
#
loop_
_entity_poly.entity_id
_entity_poly.type
_entity_poly.pdbx_seq_one_letter_code
_entity_poly.pdbx_strand_id
1 'polypeptide(L)'
;YNLQSRLVLVAALKKQYTTIDVSEKTQEYIELLKLKNTFTVTTGHQLNLFTGPLYFLYKIICAINLAEELSVKFPNKNVVPVYWMATEDHDFEEINYFNFEGKKVKWSRDFEGEDGGAVGRFSTEGLEAVLEVFATQLGSSKNAKYLKELFSKGYLKHSNLADATRYIC
;
A
#
# COMPACT_ATOMS: atom_id res chain seq x y z
N TYR A 1 7.74 11.83 21.31
CA TYR A 1 6.40 11.38 21.71
C TYR A 1 6.46 10.81 23.12
N ASN A 2 5.48 11.12 23.97
CA ASN A 2 5.37 10.56 25.32
C ASN A 2 4.88 9.10 25.28
N LEU A 3 5.00 8.39 26.40
CA LEU A 3 4.59 6.98 26.49
C LEU A 3 3.09 6.78 26.15
N GLN A 4 2.24 7.68 26.63
CA GLN A 4 0.80 7.58 26.39
C GLN A 4 0.46 7.64 24.90
N SER A 5 1.05 8.57 24.13
CA SER A 5 0.85 8.66 22.69
C SER A 5 1.29 7.38 21.96
N ARG A 6 2.37 6.76 22.41
CA ARG A 6 2.87 5.49 21.85
C ARG A 6 1.89 4.34 22.09
N LEU A 7 1.35 4.24 23.29
CA LEU A 7 0.37 3.21 23.64
C LEU A 7 -0.93 3.36 22.82
N VAL A 8 -1.41 4.59 22.66
CA VAL A 8 -2.59 4.87 21.81
C VAL A 8 -2.32 4.48 20.34
N LEU A 9 -1.17 4.86 19.80
CA LEU A 9 -0.78 4.47 18.43
C LEU A 9 -0.77 2.95 18.25
N VAL A 10 -0.11 2.24 19.16
CA VAL A 10 -0.02 0.77 19.08
C VAL A 10 -1.41 0.12 19.20
N ALA A 11 -2.26 0.61 20.08
CA ALA A 11 -3.63 0.11 20.20
C ALA A 11 -4.43 0.33 18.90
N ALA A 12 -4.30 1.50 18.29
CA ALA A 12 -4.94 1.82 17.01
C ALA A 12 -4.43 0.93 15.87
N LEU A 13 -3.10 0.73 15.76
CA LEU A 13 -2.52 -0.15 14.76
C LEU A 13 -2.97 -1.60 14.96
N LYS A 14 -2.95 -2.13 16.17
CA LYS A 14 -3.46 -3.48 16.46
C LYS A 14 -4.92 -3.65 16.01
N LYS A 15 -5.76 -2.66 16.31
CA LYS A 15 -7.16 -2.67 15.86
C LYS A 15 -7.26 -2.63 14.34
N GLN A 16 -6.45 -1.81 13.67
CA GLN A 16 -6.42 -1.70 12.20
C GLN A 16 -6.02 -3.02 11.53
N TYR A 17 -5.13 -3.80 12.15
CA TYR A 17 -4.62 -5.05 11.61
C TYR A 17 -5.38 -6.32 12.05
N THR A 18 -6.49 -6.20 12.81
CA THR A 18 -7.24 -7.38 13.30
C THR A 18 -7.85 -8.24 12.21
N THR A 19 -8.17 -7.66 11.07
CA THR A 19 -8.83 -8.35 9.93
C THR A 19 -7.89 -8.68 8.78
N ILE A 20 -6.59 -8.47 8.99
CA ILE A 20 -5.57 -8.58 7.94
C ILE A 20 -4.56 -9.63 8.37
N ASP A 21 -4.20 -10.52 7.45
CA ASP A 21 -3.08 -11.42 7.65
C ASP A 21 -1.77 -10.65 7.52
N VAL A 22 -1.00 -10.62 8.60
CA VAL A 22 0.25 -9.86 8.68
C VAL A 22 1.40 -10.75 9.11
N SER A 23 2.59 -10.45 8.58
CA SER A 23 3.80 -11.17 8.95
C SER A 23 4.13 -11.00 10.44
N GLU A 24 4.82 -12.00 11.00
CA GLU A 24 5.35 -11.92 12.38
C GLU A 24 6.23 -10.67 12.56
N LYS A 25 6.98 -10.29 11.53
CA LYS A 25 7.83 -9.10 11.55
C LYS A 25 7.03 -7.80 11.69
N THR A 26 5.89 -7.69 11.01
CA THR A 26 4.99 -6.54 11.17
C THR A 26 4.42 -6.47 12.58
N GLN A 27 4.04 -7.61 13.16
CA GLN A 27 3.56 -7.66 14.54
C GLN A 27 4.65 -7.22 15.53
N GLU A 28 5.88 -7.74 15.37
CA GLU A 28 7.05 -7.31 16.15
C GLU A 28 7.26 -5.79 16.06
N TYR A 29 7.24 -5.23 14.87
CA TYR A 29 7.42 -3.79 14.64
C TYR A 29 6.34 -2.95 15.33
N ILE A 30 5.08 -3.39 15.30
CA ILE A 30 4.00 -2.71 16.02
C ILE A 30 4.27 -2.72 17.53
N GLU A 31 4.72 -3.85 18.08
CA GLU A 31 5.06 -3.93 19.51
C GLU A 31 6.24 -3.04 19.91
N LEU A 32 7.27 -2.96 19.06
CA LEU A 32 8.44 -2.12 19.30
C LEU A 32 8.09 -0.63 19.40
N LEU A 33 7.02 -0.16 18.76
CA LEU A 33 6.58 1.23 18.82
C LEU A 33 6.21 1.70 20.22
N LYS A 34 5.93 0.81 21.17
CA LYS A 34 5.71 1.14 22.58
C LYS A 34 6.98 1.66 23.27
N LEU A 35 8.13 1.20 22.82
CA LEU A 35 9.40 1.42 23.50
C LEU A 35 9.93 2.84 23.24
N LYS A 36 10.45 3.46 24.28
CA LYS A 36 10.98 4.83 24.23
C LYS A 36 12.19 4.97 23.26
N ASN A 37 12.95 3.90 23.08
CA ASN A 37 14.12 3.86 22.20
C ASN A 37 13.80 3.43 20.77
N THR A 38 12.51 3.41 20.38
CA THR A 38 12.08 3.11 19.02
C THR A 38 11.88 4.39 18.21
N PHE A 39 12.43 4.38 17.00
CA PHE A 39 12.34 5.43 15.98
C PHE A 39 11.74 4.86 14.72
N THR A 40 11.23 5.72 13.82
CA THR A 40 10.66 5.30 12.55
C THR A 40 11.39 5.92 11.37
N VAL A 41 11.51 5.14 10.29
CA VAL A 41 11.78 5.64 8.95
C VAL A 41 10.47 5.60 8.20
N THR A 42 9.92 6.77 7.88
CA THR A 42 8.58 6.87 7.31
C THR A 42 8.64 7.36 5.87
N THR A 43 7.93 6.68 5.00
CA THR A 43 7.62 7.14 3.64
C THR A 43 6.13 7.12 3.41
N GLY A 44 5.63 7.85 2.43
CA GLY A 44 4.21 7.87 2.08
C GLY A 44 3.99 8.01 0.58
N HIS A 45 2.87 7.51 0.12
CA HIS A 45 2.43 7.65 -1.27
C HIS A 45 0.91 7.54 -1.38
N GLN A 46 0.37 8.12 -2.46
CA GLN A 46 -1.00 7.90 -2.91
C GLN A 46 -1.23 6.43 -3.30
N LEU A 47 -2.51 6.03 -3.42
CA LEU A 47 -2.90 4.66 -3.75
C LEU A 47 -2.89 4.41 -5.27
N ASN A 48 -1.77 4.67 -5.92
CA ASN A 48 -1.66 4.50 -7.36
C ASN A 48 -2.01 3.07 -7.80
N LEU A 49 -2.88 2.97 -8.80
CA LEU A 49 -3.32 1.70 -9.35
C LEU A 49 -2.11 0.84 -9.74
N PHE A 50 -2.08 -0.39 -9.27
CA PHE A 50 -1.03 -1.39 -9.49
C PHE A 50 0.39 -0.85 -9.29
N THR A 51 0.58 -0.10 -8.18
CA THR A 51 1.79 0.61 -7.76
C THR A 51 2.21 1.80 -8.64
N GLY A 52 1.49 2.10 -9.74
CA GLY A 52 1.75 3.27 -10.57
C GLY A 52 3.20 3.41 -11.01
N PRO A 53 3.83 4.56 -10.75
CA PRO A 53 5.22 4.79 -11.12
C PRO A 53 6.18 3.98 -10.24
N LEU A 54 7.29 3.53 -10.83
CA LEU A 54 8.29 2.68 -10.19
C LEU A 54 8.85 3.25 -8.87
N TYR A 55 8.92 4.58 -8.74
CA TYR A 55 9.38 5.22 -7.50
C TYR A 55 8.50 4.94 -6.28
N PHE A 56 7.23 4.56 -6.47
CA PHE A 56 6.36 4.07 -5.39
C PHE A 56 7.02 2.90 -4.65
N LEU A 57 7.44 1.88 -5.40
CA LEU A 57 8.15 0.72 -4.83
C LEU A 57 9.50 1.10 -4.25
N TYR A 58 10.27 1.95 -4.94
CA TYR A 58 11.55 2.42 -4.44
C TYR A 58 11.43 3.15 -3.11
N LYS A 59 10.41 3.97 -2.91
CA LYS A 59 10.19 4.65 -1.61
C LYS A 59 10.00 3.65 -0.47
N ILE A 60 9.21 2.60 -0.68
CA ILE A 60 8.98 1.56 0.33
C ILE A 60 10.27 0.78 0.60
N ILE A 61 10.93 0.30 -0.46
CA ILE A 61 12.18 -0.47 -0.33
C ILE A 61 13.29 0.36 0.32
N CYS A 62 13.43 1.63 -0.04
CA CYS A 62 14.41 2.52 0.59
C CYS A 62 14.12 2.74 2.07
N ALA A 63 12.86 2.87 2.47
CA ALA A 63 12.51 3.01 3.89
C ALA A 63 12.86 1.73 4.68
N ILE A 64 12.62 0.54 4.10
CA ILE A 64 12.99 -0.73 4.72
C ILE A 64 14.51 -0.84 4.85
N ASN A 65 15.25 -0.67 3.75
CA ASN A 65 16.71 -0.80 3.75
C ASN A 65 17.37 0.20 4.71
N LEU A 66 16.88 1.46 4.74
CA LEU A 66 17.41 2.47 5.66
C LEU A 66 17.12 2.11 7.12
N ALA A 67 15.93 1.56 7.42
CA ALA A 67 15.61 1.12 8.77
C ALA A 67 16.53 -0.04 9.21
N GLU A 68 16.83 -0.98 8.33
CA GLU A 68 17.76 -2.08 8.58
C GLU A 68 19.20 -1.56 8.81
N GLU A 69 19.70 -0.68 7.95
CA GLU A 69 21.02 -0.06 8.09
C GLU A 69 21.17 0.69 9.42
N LEU A 70 20.15 1.49 9.77
CA LEU A 70 20.14 2.23 11.04
C LEU A 70 20.05 1.30 12.26
N SER A 71 19.34 0.19 12.17
CA SER A 71 19.27 -0.80 13.24
C SER A 71 20.64 -1.45 13.50
N VAL A 72 21.41 -1.72 12.44
CA VAL A 72 22.79 -2.22 12.56
C VAL A 72 23.72 -1.14 13.15
N LYS A 73 23.62 0.08 12.66
CA LYS A 73 24.46 1.21 13.09
C LYS A 73 24.21 1.63 14.54
N PHE A 74 22.98 1.48 15.02
CA PHE A 74 22.56 1.89 16.36
C PHE A 74 21.93 0.72 17.14
N PRO A 75 22.71 -0.28 17.59
CA PRO A 75 22.18 -1.53 18.15
C PRO A 75 21.35 -1.35 19.44
N ASN A 76 21.48 -0.20 20.11
CA ASN A 76 20.68 0.14 21.29
C ASN A 76 19.36 0.86 20.96
N LYS A 77 19.02 0.99 19.68
CA LYS A 77 17.79 1.61 19.17
C LYS A 77 17.02 0.61 18.33
N ASN A 78 15.72 0.71 18.38
CA ASN A 78 14.86 0.02 17.42
C ASN A 78 14.51 0.99 16.31
N VAL A 79 14.59 0.56 15.06
CA VAL A 79 14.18 1.37 13.91
C VAL A 79 13.13 0.60 13.10
N VAL A 80 11.96 1.19 12.98
CA VAL A 80 10.80 0.57 12.34
C VAL A 80 10.49 1.28 11.02
N PRO A 81 10.46 0.58 9.88
CA PRO A 81 10.00 1.16 8.63
C PRO A 81 8.47 1.34 8.68
N VAL A 82 7.99 2.49 8.19
CA VAL A 82 6.57 2.82 8.14
C VAL A 82 6.22 3.31 6.75
N TYR A 83 5.23 2.68 6.14
CA TYR A 83 4.60 3.16 4.93
C TYR A 83 3.26 3.81 5.27
N TRP A 84 3.12 5.10 4.96
CA TRP A 84 1.87 5.84 5.07
C TRP A 84 1.09 5.73 3.76
N MET A 85 0.01 4.98 3.79
CA MET A 85 -0.95 4.93 2.69
C MET A 85 -1.86 6.15 2.76
N ALA A 86 -1.77 7.06 1.79
CA ALA A 86 -2.59 8.26 1.73
C ALA A 86 -4.04 7.93 1.29
N THR A 87 -4.74 7.17 2.11
CA THR A 87 -6.13 6.73 1.85
C THR A 87 -7.13 7.88 1.91
N GLU A 88 -6.77 8.97 2.57
CA GLU A 88 -7.54 10.21 2.72
C GLU A 88 -7.46 11.14 1.51
N ASP A 89 -6.52 10.90 0.59
CA ASP A 89 -6.36 11.67 -0.64
C ASP A 89 -7.64 11.61 -1.49
N HIS A 90 -7.89 12.63 -2.29
CA HIS A 90 -9.10 12.79 -3.10
C HIS A 90 -8.82 12.94 -4.60
N ASP A 91 -7.55 12.91 -5.01
CA ASP A 91 -7.18 13.07 -6.42
C ASP A 91 -7.18 11.72 -7.16
N PHE A 92 -8.37 11.32 -7.62
CA PHE A 92 -8.55 10.08 -8.37
C PHE A 92 -7.81 10.08 -9.71
N GLU A 93 -7.72 11.23 -10.38
CA GLU A 93 -7.11 11.31 -11.72
C GLU A 93 -5.59 11.08 -11.68
N GLU A 94 -4.94 11.33 -10.55
CA GLU A 94 -3.51 11.05 -10.38
C GLU A 94 -3.22 9.56 -10.13
N ILE A 95 -4.18 8.80 -9.59
CA ILE A 95 -3.95 7.43 -9.13
C ILE A 95 -4.61 6.35 -9.99
N ASN A 96 -5.50 6.71 -10.89
CA ASN A 96 -6.39 5.78 -11.60
C ASN A 96 -5.74 5.07 -12.80
N TYR A 97 -4.44 5.10 -12.94
CA TYR A 97 -3.74 4.47 -14.06
C TYR A 97 -2.34 3.98 -13.71
N PHE A 98 -1.82 3.15 -14.56
CA PHE A 98 -0.40 2.80 -14.66
C PHE A 98 0.04 2.71 -16.11
N ASN A 99 1.34 2.79 -16.37
CA ASN A 99 1.90 2.65 -17.70
C ASN A 99 2.48 1.24 -17.87
N PHE A 100 2.14 0.58 -18.96
CA PHE A 100 2.69 -0.72 -19.32
C PHE A 100 3.08 -0.73 -20.80
N GLU A 101 4.34 -1.06 -21.10
CA GLU A 101 4.90 -1.06 -22.46
C GLU A 101 4.60 0.23 -23.26
N GLY A 102 4.73 1.38 -22.60
CA GLY A 102 4.47 2.69 -23.19
C GLY A 102 2.99 3.05 -23.38
N LYS A 103 2.07 2.20 -22.94
CA LYS A 103 0.63 2.44 -23.00
C LYS A 103 0.08 2.74 -21.61
N LYS A 104 -0.84 3.70 -21.54
CA LYS A 104 -1.57 4.02 -20.33
C LYS A 104 -2.75 3.08 -20.16
N VAL A 105 -2.74 2.28 -19.07
CA VAL A 105 -3.87 1.47 -18.65
C VAL A 105 -4.62 2.24 -17.59
N LYS A 106 -5.84 2.67 -17.89
CA LYS A 106 -6.62 3.59 -17.04
C LYS A 106 -7.89 2.91 -16.53
N TRP A 107 -8.18 3.14 -15.25
CA TRP A 107 -9.45 2.83 -14.61
C TRP A 107 -10.36 4.04 -14.71
N SER A 108 -11.47 3.90 -15.41
CA SER A 108 -12.50 4.93 -15.55
C SER A 108 -13.66 4.61 -14.62
N ARG A 109 -14.16 5.61 -13.91
CA ARG A 109 -15.37 5.54 -13.09
C ARG A 109 -16.27 6.70 -13.44
N ASP A 110 -17.56 6.40 -13.56
CA ASP A 110 -18.58 7.43 -13.62
C ASP A 110 -18.96 7.80 -12.18
N PHE A 111 -18.60 8.98 -11.76
CA PHE A 111 -19.00 9.54 -10.47
C PHE A 111 -20.40 10.16 -10.64
N GLU A 112 -21.46 9.34 -10.71
CA GLU A 112 -22.81 9.87 -10.68
C GLU A 112 -23.10 10.42 -9.27
N GLY A 113 -22.94 11.74 -9.09
CA GLY A 113 -23.53 12.50 -8.00
C GLY A 113 -22.75 12.56 -6.67
N GLU A 114 -21.58 11.94 -6.55
CA GLU A 114 -20.71 12.12 -5.39
C GLU A 114 -19.40 12.75 -5.81
N ASP A 115 -19.22 14.03 -5.47
CA ASP A 115 -17.91 14.67 -5.51
C ASP A 115 -16.93 13.87 -4.66
N GLY A 116 -15.88 13.39 -5.32
CA GLY A 116 -14.84 12.54 -4.81
C GLY A 116 -14.52 12.69 -3.33
N GLY A 117 -14.74 11.66 -2.58
CA GLY A 117 -14.27 11.52 -1.21
C GLY A 117 -12.87 10.92 -1.15
N ALA A 118 -12.48 10.46 0.01
CA ALA A 118 -11.20 9.78 0.21
C ALA A 118 -11.08 8.55 -0.70
N VAL A 119 -10.08 8.54 -1.60
CA VAL A 119 -9.91 7.51 -2.63
C VAL A 119 -9.78 6.10 -2.06
N GLY A 120 -9.28 5.97 -0.84
CA GLY A 120 -9.19 4.69 -0.15
C GLY A 120 -10.54 4.00 0.07
N ARG A 121 -11.64 4.75 0.07
CA ARG A 121 -13.00 4.24 0.24
C ARG A 121 -13.67 3.84 -1.06
N PHE A 122 -13.08 4.17 -2.21
CA PHE A 122 -13.67 3.87 -3.49
C PHE A 122 -13.81 2.36 -3.69
N SER A 123 -14.98 1.95 -4.16
CA SER A 123 -15.22 0.58 -4.62
C SER A 123 -14.24 0.22 -5.73
N THR A 124 -13.77 -1.00 -5.74
CA THR A 124 -12.91 -1.57 -6.79
C THR A 124 -13.70 -2.02 -8.04
N GLU A 125 -14.99 -1.74 -8.07
CA GLU A 125 -15.85 -2.03 -9.22
C GLU A 125 -15.32 -1.40 -10.51
N GLY A 126 -15.40 -2.15 -11.61
CA GLY A 126 -14.87 -1.73 -12.91
C GLY A 126 -13.38 -2.06 -13.13
N LEU A 127 -12.66 -2.56 -12.11
CA LEU A 127 -11.27 -2.99 -12.28
C LEU A 127 -11.12 -4.31 -13.03
N GLU A 128 -12.21 -5.07 -13.22
CA GLU A 128 -12.26 -6.23 -14.11
C GLU A 128 -11.88 -5.83 -15.54
N ALA A 129 -12.44 -4.74 -16.06
CA ALA A 129 -12.14 -4.24 -17.40
C ALA A 129 -10.66 -3.80 -17.54
N VAL A 130 -10.08 -3.23 -16.47
CA VAL A 130 -8.65 -2.90 -16.43
C VAL A 130 -7.79 -4.15 -16.50
N LEU A 131 -8.17 -5.21 -15.77
CA LEU A 131 -7.47 -6.49 -15.81
C LEU A 131 -7.54 -7.12 -17.20
N GLU A 132 -8.67 -7.08 -17.87
CA GLU A 132 -8.83 -7.60 -19.25
C GLU A 132 -7.87 -6.92 -20.21
N VAL A 133 -7.84 -5.58 -20.21
CA VAL A 133 -6.90 -4.80 -21.04
C VAL A 133 -5.45 -5.15 -20.71
N PHE A 134 -5.09 -5.18 -19.44
CA PHE A 134 -3.76 -5.51 -18.98
C PHE A 134 -3.37 -6.95 -19.34
N ALA A 135 -4.28 -7.89 -19.17
CA ALA A 135 -4.05 -9.30 -19.45
C ALA A 135 -3.76 -9.60 -20.93
N THR A 136 -4.38 -8.85 -21.87
CA THR A 136 -4.11 -9.00 -23.29
C THR A 136 -2.68 -8.59 -23.66
N GLN A 137 -2.11 -7.62 -22.94
CA GLN A 137 -0.76 -7.09 -23.19
C GLN A 137 0.35 -7.93 -22.53
N LEU A 138 0.05 -8.54 -21.36
CA LEU A 138 1.01 -9.33 -20.59
C LEU A 138 1.45 -10.65 -21.25
N GLY A 139 0.63 -11.20 -22.15
CA GLY A 139 0.88 -12.51 -22.73
C GLY A 139 0.69 -13.68 -21.73
N SER A 140 1.50 -14.75 -21.89
CA SER A 140 1.30 -16.03 -21.18
C SER A 140 2.50 -16.55 -20.39
N SER A 141 3.54 -15.75 -20.21
CA SER A 141 4.73 -16.14 -19.42
C SER A 141 4.39 -16.47 -17.97
N LYS A 142 5.29 -17.12 -17.23
CA LYS A 142 5.14 -17.40 -15.81
C LYS A 142 4.90 -16.11 -15.00
N ASN A 143 5.67 -15.07 -15.31
CA ASN A 143 5.52 -13.78 -14.65
C ASN A 143 4.20 -13.09 -15.01
N ALA A 144 3.75 -13.20 -16.27
CA ALA A 144 2.46 -12.68 -16.70
C ALA A 144 1.30 -13.35 -15.93
N LYS A 145 1.36 -14.66 -15.75
CA LYS A 145 0.37 -15.37 -14.94
C LYS A 145 0.36 -14.89 -13.50
N TYR A 146 1.54 -14.74 -12.89
CA TYR A 146 1.67 -14.22 -11.53
C TYR A 146 1.09 -12.81 -11.38
N LEU A 147 1.42 -11.89 -12.30
CA LEU A 147 0.91 -10.52 -12.25
C LEU A 147 -0.61 -10.44 -12.43
N LYS A 148 -1.20 -11.26 -13.32
CA LYS A 148 -2.66 -11.37 -13.46
C LYS A 148 -3.32 -11.87 -12.18
N GLU A 149 -2.73 -12.88 -11.56
CA GLU A 149 -3.22 -13.43 -10.29
C GLU A 149 -3.10 -12.42 -9.15
N LEU A 150 -1.97 -11.71 -9.05
CA LEU A 150 -1.75 -10.66 -8.07
C LEU A 150 -2.78 -9.52 -8.22
N PHE A 151 -3.02 -9.04 -9.45
CA PHE A 151 -4.04 -8.04 -9.73
C PHE A 151 -5.42 -8.53 -9.31
N SER A 152 -5.79 -9.74 -9.73
CA SER A 152 -7.09 -10.32 -9.41
C SER A 152 -7.29 -10.48 -7.91
N LYS A 153 -6.31 -11.01 -7.18
CA LYS A 153 -6.39 -11.18 -5.71
C LYS A 153 -6.42 -9.83 -4.99
N GLY A 154 -5.64 -8.85 -5.45
CA GLY A 154 -5.59 -7.53 -4.85
C GLY A 154 -6.87 -6.75 -5.09
N TYR A 155 -7.27 -6.58 -6.33
CA TYR A 155 -8.35 -5.66 -6.67
C TYR A 155 -9.74 -6.30 -6.76
N LEU A 156 -9.85 -7.55 -7.26
CA LEU A 156 -11.16 -8.18 -7.46
C LEU A 156 -11.65 -8.98 -6.25
N LYS A 157 -10.85 -9.10 -5.20
CA LYS A 157 -11.23 -9.78 -3.95
C LYS A 157 -11.41 -8.84 -2.77
N HIS A 158 -11.19 -7.55 -2.96
CA HIS A 158 -11.39 -6.52 -1.96
C HIS A 158 -12.45 -5.53 -2.43
N SER A 159 -13.23 -4.99 -1.51
CA SER A 159 -14.36 -4.11 -1.83
C SER A 159 -13.99 -2.63 -1.93
N ASN A 160 -12.78 -2.25 -1.52
CA ASN A 160 -12.30 -0.88 -1.55
C ASN A 160 -10.81 -0.78 -1.91
N LEU A 161 -10.42 0.40 -2.40
CA LEU A 161 -9.06 0.63 -2.90
C LEU A 161 -7.99 0.58 -1.79
N ALA A 162 -8.31 0.97 -0.56
CA ALA A 162 -7.36 0.91 0.55
C ALA A 162 -6.96 -0.53 0.87
N ASP A 163 -7.93 -1.45 0.98
CA ASP A 163 -7.65 -2.85 1.26
C ASP A 163 -6.97 -3.55 0.08
N ALA A 164 -7.38 -3.22 -1.14
CA ALA A 164 -6.74 -3.69 -2.37
C ALA A 164 -5.26 -3.27 -2.43
N THR A 165 -4.97 -1.99 -2.19
CA THR A 165 -3.59 -1.48 -2.20
C THR A 165 -2.75 -2.11 -1.10
N ARG A 166 -3.31 -2.29 0.10
CA ARG A 166 -2.61 -2.96 1.21
C ARG A 166 -2.24 -4.39 0.88
N TYR A 167 -3.09 -5.11 0.15
CA TYR A 167 -2.80 -6.47 -0.29
C TYR A 167 -1.65 -6.51 -1.31
N ILE A 168 -1.55 -5.50 -2.17
CA ILE A 168 -0.52 -5.41 -3.22
C ILE A 168 0.86 -5.04 -2.64
N CYS A 169 0.91 -4.22 -1.57
CA CYS A 169 2.13 -3.72 -0.91
C CYS A 169 2.63 -4.64 0.21
#